data_f1e45c262cb169c4f172a4401160f0d5
#
_entry.id   f1e45c262cb169c4f172a4401160f0d5
#
_cell.length_a   1.000
_cell.length_b   1.000
_cell.length_c   1.000
_cell.angle_alpha   90.00
_cell.angle_beta   90.00
_cell.angle_gamma   90.00
#
_symmetry.space_group_name_H-M   'P 1'
#
loop_
_entity.id
_entity.type
_entity.pdbx_description
1 polymer ?
#
loop_
_entity_poly.entity_id
_entity_poly.type
_entity_poly.pdbx_seq_one_letter_code
_entity_poly.pdbx_strand_id
1 'polypeptide(L)'
;RDPWSHRRKSSGYIKGTIRYRILSRAKFRCELCGISAEHKALEIDHIIPRNKGGSDDESNLQSLCYSCNAMKRDKDDTDFRKVRESYDKREKGCIFCEIPEERVIASNELAYAILDGFPVTDQHTLIIPKRHVEDFFSLYQSERNAIQQLLEERRKSILDSDDTVIGFNVGNNIGVAGGQTVMHCHTHLIPRREGDTTDPRGGVRGVIAEKQKY
;
A
#
# COMPACT_ATOMS: atom_id res chain seq x y z
N ARG A 1 32.63 -39.57 -10.85
CA ARG A 1 32.51 -38.17 -10.41
C ARG A 1 31.03 -37.92 -10.11
N ASP A 2 30.71 -37.50 -8.90
CA ASP A 2 29.36 -37.17 -8.49
C ASP A 2 28.84 -35.98 -9.34
N PRO A 3 27.84 -36.17 -10.23
CA PRO A 3 27.32 -35.11 -11.09
C PRO A 3 26.68 -33.95 -10.32
N TRP A 4 26.47 -34.13 -9.02
CA TRP A 4 25.86 -33.11 -8.15
C TRP A 4 26.86 -32.39 -7.22
N SER A 5 28.17 -32.68 -7.35
CA SER A 5 29.22 -32.10 -6.51
C SER A 5 29.30 -30.57 -6.59
N HIS A 6 28.89 -29.96 -7.73
CA HIS A 6 28.83 -28.53 -7.92
C HIS A 6 27.69 -27.87 -7.11
N ARG A 7 26.59 -28.59 -6.87
CA ARG A 7 25.46 -28.07 -6.03
C ARG A 7 25.80 -28.03 -4.55
N ARG A 8 26.73 -28.87 -4.07
CA ARG A 8 27.19 -28.87 -2.67
C ARG A 8 28.16 -27.72 -2.38
N LYS A 9 28.77 -27.14 -3.41
CA LYS A 9 29.70 -26.01 -3.27
C LYS A 9 29.02 -24.64 -3.33
N SER A 10 27.74 -24.57 -3.72
CA SER A 10 26.99 -23.32 -3.61
C SER A 10 26.62 -23.08 -2.16
N SER A 11 27.47 -22.33 -1.46
CA SER A 11 27.27 -21.85 -0.06
C SER A 11 26.05 -20.91 0.08
N GLY A 12 25.14 -20.95 -0.88
CA GLY A 12 24.03 -20.02 -1.06
C GLY A 12 22.68 -20.42 -0.50
N TYR A 13 22.55 -21.61 0.09
CA TYR A 13 21.25 -22.11 0.53
C TYR A 13 20.94 -21.72 1.99
N ILE A 14 19.95 -20.87 2.21
CA ILE A 14 19.38 -20.60 3.53
C ILE A 14 18.55 -21.81 3.96
N LYS A 15 18.86 -22.42 5.11
CA LYS A 15 18.16 -23.58 5.67
C LYS A 15 16.65 -23.32 5.74
N GLY A 16 15.83 -24.34 5.44
CA GLY A 16 14.39 -24.22 5.40
C GLY A 16 13.77 -23.68 6.70
N THR A 17 14.32 -24.04 7.86
CA THR A 17 13.89 -23.53 9.18
C THR A 17 14.14 -22.03 9.34
N ILE A 18 15.29 -21.52 8.87
CA ILE A 18 15.61 -20.08 8.90
C ILE A 18 14.69 -19.36 7.91
N ARG A 19 14.55 -19.90 6.69
CA ARG A 19 13.63 -19.36 5.68
C ARG A 19 12.22 -19.19 6.24
N TYR A 20 11.66 -20.22 6.87
CA TYR A 20 10.33 -20.16 7.45
C TYR A 20 10.22 -19.08 8.54
N ARG A 21 11.20 -18.98 9.44
CA ARG A 21 11.21 -17.95 10.49
C ARG A 21 11.24 -16.53 9.93
N ILE A 22 12.05 -16.28 8.89
CA ILE A 22 12.09 -14.96 8.23
C ILE A 22 10.76 -14.64 7.57
N LEU A 23 10.17 -15.59 6.82
CA LEU A 23 8.85 -15.40 6.19
C LEU A 23 7.75 -15.17 7.23
N SER A 24 7.75 -15.92 8.31
CA SER A 24 6.77 -15.78 9.42
C SER A 24 6.91 -14.41 10.11
N ARG A 25 8.15 -13.98 10.42
CA ARG A 25 8.44 -12.64 10.94
C ARG A 25 7.90 -11.56 10.01
N ALA A 26 8.09 -11.72 8.70
CA ALA A 26 7.58 -10.81 7.67
C ALA A 26 6.07 -10.96 7.41
N LYS A 27 5.34 -11.81 8.18
CA LYS A 27 3.92 -12.15 7.95
C LYS A 27 3.66 -12.57 6.51
N PHE A 28 4.57 -13.34 5.91
CA PHE A 28 4.52 -13.81 4.53
C PHE A 28 4.33 -12.67 3.50
N ARG A 29 5.01 -11.54 3.74
CA ARG A 29 5.00 -10.37 2.85
C ARG A 29 6.41 -9.92 2.49
N CYS A 30 6.52 -9.25 1.34
CA CYS A 30 7.74 -8.53 0.96
C CYS A 30 7.94 -7.33 1.89
N GLU A 31 9.09 -7.25 2.56
CA GLU A 31 9.38 -6.17 3.51
C GLU A 31 9.63 -4.81 2.81
N LEU A 32 9.79 -4.79 1.48
CA LEU A 32 9.88 -3.54 0.70
C LEU A 32 8.52 -3.10 0.15
N CYS A 33 7.83 -3.93 -0.66
CA CYS A 33 6.62 -3.52 -1.37
C CYS A 33 5.30 -4.03 -0.77
N GLY A 34 5.37 -4.84 0.30
CA GLY A 34 4.20 -5.34 1.02
C GLY A 34 3.41 -6.46 0.33
N ILE A 35 3.75 -6.85 -0.92
CA ILE A 35 3.02 -7.91 -1.63
C ILE A 35 3.07 -9.22 -0.86
N SER A 36 1.92 -9.92 -0.75
CA SER A 36 1.84 -11.20 -0.03
C SER A 36 2.37 -12.38 -0.84
N ALA A 37 2.72 -13.45 -0.12
CA ALA A 37 3.13 -14.72 -0.72
C ALA A 37 2.03 -15.38 -1.58
N GLU A 38 0.76 -15.02 -1.37
CA GLU A 38 -0.37 -15.50 -2.18
C GLU A 38 -0.33 -14.95 -3.61
N HIS A 39 0.17 -13.72 -3.76
CA HIS A 39 0.22 -13.04 -5.06
C HIS A 39 1.57 -13.18 -5.76
N LYS A 40 2.67 -13.36 -5.00
CA LYS A 40 4.01 -13.42 -5.56
C LYS A 40 4.97 -14.20 -4.68
N ALA A 41 5.80 -15.03 -5.31
CA ALA A 41 6.84 -15.78 -4.59
C ALA A 41 7.77 -14.83 -3.80
N LEU A 42 8.05 -15.20 -2.56
CA LEU A 42 8.97 -14.49 -1.68
C LEU A 42 10.31 -15.23 -1.59
N GLU A 43 11.37 -14.47 -1.56
CA GLU A 43 12.75 -14.91 -1.44
C GLU A 43 13.35 -14.37 -0.14
N ILE A 44 14.36 -15.08 0.39
CA ILE A 44 15.15 -14.57 1.52
C ILE A 44 16.38 -13.90 0.93
N ASP A 45 16.51 -12.64 1.23
CA ASP A 45 17.60 -11.78 0.79
C ASP A 45 18.49 -11.38 1.97
N HIS A 46 19.78 -11.15 1.68
CA HIS A 46 20.74 -10.63 2.64
C HIS A 46 20.69 -9.11 2.66
N ILE A 47 20.48 -8.51 3.83
CA ILE A 47 20.55 -7.05 4.02
C ILE A 47 21.92 -6.56 3.57
N ILE A 48 22.97 -7.03 4.22
CA ILE A 48 24.36 -6.88 3.73
C ILE A 48 24.64 -8.05 2.81
N PRO A 49 24.89 -7.82 1.51
CA PRO A 49 25.17 -8.89 0.58
C PRO A 49 26.39 -9.75 0.97
N ARG A 50 26.35 -11.03 0.64
CA ARG A 50 27.47 -11.97 0.94
C ARG A 50 28.81 -11.53 0.37
N ASN A 51 28.81 -10.98 -0.85
CA ASN A 51 30.04 -10.44 -1.48
C ASN A 51 30.60 -9.22 -0.74
N LYS A 52 29.82 -8.60 0.16
CA LYS A 52 30.24 -7.54 1.09
C LYS A 52 30.47 -8.04 2.53
N GLY A 53 30.54 -9.35 2.72
CA GLY A 53 30.79 -9.96 4.04
C GLY A 53 29.53 -10.21 4.88
N GLY A 54 28.34 -10.12 4.30
CA GLY A 54 27.09 -10.39 5.02
C GLY A 54 26.97 -11.84 5.46
N SER A 55 26.54 -12.05 6.72
CA SER A 55 26.33 -13.36 7.33
C SER A 55 24.96 -13.97 6.95
N ASP A 56 24.82 -15.29 7.20
CA ASP A 56 23.54 -16.01 7.07
C ASP A 56 22.70 -15.94 8.34
N ASP A 57 23.06 -15.08 9.30
CA ASP A 57 22.29 -14.87 10.53
C ASP A 57 20.93 -14.21 10.23
N GLU A 58 19.93 -14.57 11.01
CA GLU A 58 18.57 -14.01 10.85
C GLU A 58 18.53 -12.49 10.96
N SER A 59 19.46 -11.90 11.69
CA SER A 59 19.63 -10.44 11.81
C SER A 59 20.02 -9.77 10.50
N ASN A 60 20.67 -10.50 9.58
CA ASN A 60 21.09 -10.03 8.26
C ASN A 60 20.18 -10.51 7.13
N LEU A 61 19.01 -11.08 7.44
CA LEU A 61 18.10 -11.64 6.44
C LEU A 61 16.77 -10.89 6.42
N GLN A 62 16.19 -10.74 5.24
CA GLN A 62 14.90 -10.11 5.00
C GLN A 62 14.09 -10.85 3.92
N SER A 63 12.75 -10.64 3.93
CA SER A 63 11.84 -11.23 2.96
C SER A 63 11.55 -10.25 1.84
N LEU A 64 11.88 -10.60 0.60
CA LEU A 64 11.58 -9.79 -0.58
C LEU A 64 10.84 -10.62 -1.64
N CYS A 65 9.98 -9.99 -2.42
CA CYS A 65 9.49 -10.62 -3.64
C CYS A 65 10.57 -10.59 -4.73
N TYR A 66 10.47 -11.49 -5.70
CA TYR A 66 11.43 -11.59 -6.79
C TYR A 66 11.78 -10.24 -7.43
N SER A 67 10.79 -9.39 -7.71
CA SER A 67 11.05 -8.09 -8.36
C SER A 67 11.84 -7.13 -7.47
N CYS A 68 11.51 -7.07 -6.16
CA CYS A 68 12.23 -6.22 -5.22
C CYS A 68 13.66 -6.73 -5.00
N ASN A 69 13.82 -8.06 -4.89
CA ASN A 69 15.12 -8.70 -4.76
C ASN A 69 15.99 -8.47 -6.01
N ALA A 70 15.42 -8.64 -7.21
CA ALA A 70 16.09 -8.37 -8.46
C ALA A 70 16.51 -6.89 -8.64
N MET A 71 15.74 -5.94 -8.10
CA MET A 71 16.12 -4.51 -8.11
C MET A 71 17.25 -4.20 -7.12
N LYS A 72 17.17 -4.77 -5.92
CA LYS A 72 18.18 -4.60 -4.87
C LYS A 72 19.54 -5.16 -5.28
N ARG A 73 19.54 -6.38 -5.79
CA ARG A 73 20.75 -7.14 -6.15
C ARG A 73 21.74 -7.21 -4.96
N ASP A 74 23.01 -7.37 -5.28
CA ASP A 74 24.15 -7.40 -4.34
C ASP A 74 24.81 -6.02 -4.14
N LYS A 75 24.13 -4.94 -4.51
CA LYS A 75 24.64 -3.56 -4.47
C LYS A 75 24.11 -2.75 -3.30
N ASP A 76 22.87 -3.01 -2.90
CA ASP A 76 22.16 -2.28 -1.88
C ASP A 76 22.18 -3.06 -0.56
N ASP A 77 22.51 -2.40 0.54
CA ASP A 77 22.55 -2.91 1.92
C ASP A 77 21.42 -2.33 2.79
N THR A 78 20.37 -1.82 2.18
CA THR A 78 19.22 -1.26 2.89
C THR A 78 18.47 -2.33 3.67
N ASP A 79 18.25 -2.06 4.95
CA ASP A 79 17.39 -2.85 5.84
C ASP A 79 15.93 -2.45 5.67
N PHE A 80 15.20 -3.17 4.83
CA PHE A 80 13.78 -2.88 4.57
C PHE A 80 12.85 -3.22 5.74
N ARG A 81 13.32 -3.95 6.78
CA ARG A 81 12.56 -4.19 8.02
C ARG A 81 12.24 -2.88 8.73
N LYS A 82 13.14 -1.90 8.67
CA LYS A 82 12.94 -0.55 9.24
C LYS A 82 11.82 0.21 8.53
N VAL A 83 11.63 -0.03 7.22
CA VAL A 83 10.47 0.51 6.48
C VAL A 83 9.18 -0.06 7.06
N ARG A 84 9.17 -1.38 7.37
CA ARG A 84 8.01 -2.03 7.97
C ARG A 84 7.66 -1.48 9.35
N GLU A 85 8.66 -1.23 10.20
CA GLU A 85 8.44 -0.64 11.53
C GLU A 85 7.74 0.72 11.45
N SER A 86 7.99 1.47 10.37
CA SER A 86 7.37 2.78 10.17
C SER A 86 5.86 2.71 9.89
N TYR A 87 5.32 1.53 9.47
CA TYR A 87 3.89 1.38 9.20
C TYR A 87 3.00 1.53 10.45
N ASP A 88 3.57 1.41 11.65
CA ASP A 88 2.85 1.58 12.90
C ASP A 88 2.83 3.04 13.40
N LYS A 89 3.43 3.98 12.65
CA LYS A 89 3.40 5.40 13.01
C LYS A 89 1.96 5.91 13.05
N ARG A 90 1.58 6.44 14.21
CA ARG A 90 0.29 7.12 14.45
C ARG A 90 0.58 8.51 15.02
N GLU A 91 -0.38 9.41 14.87
CA GLU A 91 -0.30 10.75 15.44
C GLU A 91 -1.48 10.98 16.38
N LYS A 92 -1.17 11.37 17.61
CA LYS A 92 -2.20 11.68 18.63
C LYS A 92 -2.98 12.92 18.22
N GLY A 93 -4.32 12.84 18.32
CA GLY A 93 -5.23 13.91 17.93
C GLY A 93 -5.53 13.95 16.43
N CYS A 94 -4.92 13.07 15.62
CA CYS A 94 -5.33 12.93 14.23
C CYS A 94 -6.61 12.09 14.14
N ILE A 95 -7.68 12.68 13.57
CA ILE A 95 -8.99 12.02 13.46
C ILE A 95 -8.97 10.71 12.65
N PHE A 96 -8.00 10.55 11.75
CA PHE A 96 -7.83 9.32 10.97
C PHE A 96 -6.92 8.30 11.65
N CYS A 97 -6.01 8.72 12.53
CA CYS A 97 -5.27 7.80 13.39
C CYS A 97 -6.12 7.22 14.52
N GLU A 98 -7.13 7.96 14.95
CA GLU A 98 -8.00 7.65 16.10
C GLU A 98 -9.44 7.29 15.66
N ILE A 99 -9.61 6.83 14.40
CA ILE A 99 -10.93 6.48 13.87
C ILE A 99 -11.54 5.32 14.67
N PRO A 100 -12.80 5.43 15.13
CA PRO A 100 -13.50 4.33 15.79
C PRO A 100 -13.66 3.13 14.84
N GLU A 101 -13.48 1.90 15.37
CA GLU A 101 -13.48 0.68 14.57
C GLU A 101 -14.84 0.47 13.86
N GLU A 102 -15.94 0.85 14.49
CA GLU A 102 -17.31 0.76 13.93
C GLU A 102 -17.53 1.63 12.69
N ARG A 103 -16.66 2.63 12.46
CA ARG A 103 -16.69 3.45 11.23
C ARG A 103 -15.94 2.81 10.06
N VAL A 104 -15.13 1.78 10.33
CA VAL A 104 -14.33 1.11 9.29
C VAL A 104 -15.19 0.11 8.53
N ILE A 105 -15.45 0.38 7.25
CA ILE A 105 -16.31 -0.44 6.39
C ILE A 105 -15.53 -1.49 5.59
N ALA A 106 -14.23 -1.32 5.42
CA ALA A 106 -13.31 -2.29 4.83
C ALA A 106 -11.88 -1.99 5.28
N SER A 107 -11.04 -3.00 5.38
CA SER A 107 -9.62 -2.80 5.69
C SER A 107 -8.75 -3.92 5.15
N ASN A 108 -7.49 -3.59 4.88
CA ASN A 108 -6.42 -4.56 4.66
C ASN A 108 -5.26 -4.29 5.64
N GLU A 109 -4.08 -4.87 5.39
CA GLU A 109 -2.97 -4.73 6.33
C GLU A 109 -2.50 -3.28 6.52
N LEU A 110 -2.49 -2.45 5.45
CA LEU A 110 -1.86 -1.12 5.46
C LEU A 110 -2.82 0.04 5.27
N ALA A 111 -4.09 -0.22 4.94
CA ALA A 111 -5.09 0.82 4.72
C ALA A 111 -6.46 0.38 5.23
N TYR A 112 -7.36 1.33 5.37
CA TYR A 112 -8.77 1.11 5.69
C TYR A 112 -9.66 2.08 4.92
N ALA A 113 -10.94 1.76 4.83
CA ALA A 113 -11.98 2.56 4.18
C ALA A 113 -13.07 2.95 5.17
N ILE A 114 -13.55 4.18 5.07
CA ILE A 114 -14.71 4.70 5.80
C ILE A 114 -15.64 5.42 4.84
N LEU A 115 -16.91 5.55 5.20
CA LEU A 115 -17.77 6.53 4.53
C LEU A 115 -17.34 7.94 4.95
N ASP A 116 -17.31 8.86 3.99
CA ASP A 116 -17.02 10.27 4.27
C ASP A 116 -18.07 10.83 5.21
N GLY A 117 -17.65 11.61 6.21
CA GLY A 117 -18.55 12.30 7.13
C GLY A 117 -19.31 13.46 6.49
N PHE A 118 -18.84 13.95 5.34
CA PHE A 118 -19.44 15.03 4.55
C PHE A 118 -19.56 14.59 3.08
N PRO A 119 -20.38 13.58 2.79
CA PRO A 119 -20.40 12.95 1.48
C PRO A 119 -20.95 13.92 0.42
N VAL A 120 -20.29 14.00 -0.75
CA VAL A 120 -20.80 14.78 -1.89
C VAL A 120 -21.83 13.99 -2.72
N THR A 121 -21.78 12.66 -2.65
CA THR A 121 -22.80 11.74 -3.15
C THR A 121 -22.93 10.56 -2.19
N ASP A 122 -24.04 9.82 -2.28
CA ASP A 122 -24.19 8.60 -1.49
C ASP A 122 -23.05 7.61 -1.74
N GLN A 123 -22.61 6.91 -0.68
CA GLN A 123 -21.48 5.98 -0.67
C GLN A 123 -20.10 6.63 -0.97
N HIS A 124 -19.97 7.95 -0.89
CA HIS A 124 -18.65 8.60 -0.94
C HIS A 124 -17.74 8.00 0.12
N THR A 125 -16.66 7.40 -0.31
CA THR A 125 -15.73 6.62 0.53
C THR A 125 -14.37 7.30 0.59
N LEU A 126 -13.76 7.32 1.77
CA LEU A 126 -12.36 7.68 1.97
C LEU A 126 -11.53 6.41 2.18
N ILE A 127 -10.41 6.29 1.48
CA ILE A 127 -9.43 5.22 1.69
C ILE A 127 -8.17 5.83 2.24
N ILE A 128 -7.74 5.34 3.42
CA ILE A 128 -6.80 6.00 4.30
C ILE A 128 -5.70 5.02 4.66
N PRO A 129 -4.39 5.34 4.51
CA PRO A 129 -3.31 4.51 5.00
C PRO A 129 -3.34 4.46 6.54
N LYS A 130 -3.01 3.30 7.12
CA LYS A 130 -2.97 3.16 8.59
C LYS A 130 -1.83 3.96 9.21
N ARG A 131 -0.69 4.07 8.52
CA ARG A 131 0.44 4.91 8.93
C ARG A 131 0.07 6.37 8.78
N HIS A 132 0.38 7.18 9.81
CA HIS A 132 0.28 8.62 9.67
C HIS A 132 1.30 9.13 8.64
N VAL A 133 0.79 9.65 7.54
CA VAL A 133 1.54 10.26 6.45
C VAL A 133 0.69 11.37 5.85
N GLU A 134 1.28 12.53 5.64
CA GLU A 134 0.52 13.73 5.26
C GLU A 134 -0.02 13.67 3.83
N ASP A 135 0.81 13.25 2.88
CA ASP A 135 0.47 13.33 1.46
C ASP A 135 0.69 12.01 0.70
N PHE A 136 0.09 11.93 -0.48
CA PHE A 136 0.13 10.77 -1.37
C PHE A 136 1.54 10.44 -1.88
N PHE A 137 2.40 11.43 -2.09
CA PHE A 137 3.75 11.23 -2.64
C PHE A 137 4.70 10.63 -1.62
N SER A 138 4.40 10.81 -0.33
CA SER A 138 5.14 10.25 0.81
C SER A 138 4.75 8.81 1.16
N LEU A 139 3.77 8.22 0.44
CA LEU A 139 3.38 6.82 0.59
C LEU A 139 4.46 5.88 0.08
N TYR A 140 4.69 4.79 0.82
CA TYR A 140 5.45 3.65 0.31
C TYR A 140 4.67 2.91 -0.79
N GLN A 141 5.37 2.18 -1.65
CA GLN A 141 4.71 1.44 -2.73
C GLN A 141 3.70 0.41 -2.21
N SER A 142 3.99 -0.23 -1.08
CA SER A 142 3.08 -1.16 -0.42
C SER A 142 1.77 -0.50 0.03
N GLU A 143 1.83 0.73 0.52
CA GLU A 143 0.63 1.50 0.92
C GLU A 143 -0.20 1.91 -0.30
N ARG A 144 0.45 2.34 -1.39
CA ARG A 144 -0.24 2.61 -2.66
C ARG A 144 -0.96 1.38 -3.20
N ASN A 145 -0.30 0.21 -3.13
CA ASN A 145 -0.92 -1.06 -3.52
C ASN A 145 -2.12 -1.42 -2.63
N ALA A 146 -2.00 -1.20 -1.32
CA ALA A 146 -3.08 -1.45 -0.36
C ALA A 146 -4.28 -0.52 -0.58
N ILE A 147 -4.04 0.76 -0.87
CA ILE A 147 -5.08 1.74 -1.23
C ILE A 147 -5.75 1.33 -2.55
N GLN A 148 -4.98 0.97 -3.57
CA GLN A 148 -5.50 0.53 -4.85
C GLN A 148 -6.41 -0.71 -4.72
N GLN A 149 -6.00 -1.69 -3.91
CA GLN A 149 -6.81 -2.88 -3.63
C GLN A 149 -8.16 -2.49 -3.02
N LEU A 150 -8.17 -1.64 -1.99
CA LEU A 150 -9.42 -1.20 -1.35
C LEU A 150 -10.29 -0.35 -2.29
N LEU A 151 -9.69 0.46 -3.18
CA LEU A 151 -10.44 1.18 -4.22
C LEU A 151 -11.20 0.21 -5.14
N GLU A 152 -10.55 -0.85 -5.59
CA GLU A 152 -11.15 -1.88 -6.46
C GLU A 152 -12.26 -2.66 -5.74
N GLU A 153 -12.01 -3.09 -4.51
CA GLU A 153 -12.97 -3.80 -3.66
C GLU A 153 -14.21 -2.93 -3.36
N ARG A 154 -14.01 -1.68 -2.97
CA ARG A 154 -15.10 -0.74 -2.68
C ARG A 154 -15.88 -0.38 -3.93
N ARG A 155 -15.19 -0.10 -5.05
CA ARG A 155 -15.86 0.12 -6.35
C ARG A 155 -16.77 -1.06 -6.71
N LYS A 156 -16.27 -2.29 -6.58
CA LYS A 156 -17.07 -3.48 -6.86
C LYS A 156 -18.27 -3.57 -5.94
N SER A 157 -18.08 -3.43 -4.62
CA SER A 157 -19.16 -3.48 -3.63
C SER A 157 -20.25 -2.43 -3.89
N ILE A 158 -19.87 -1.21 -4.32
CA ILE A 158 -20.81 -0.14 -4.65
C ILE A 158 -21.62 -0.52 -5.90
N LEU A 159 -20.97 -1.00 -6.95
CA LEU A 159 -21.66 -1.42 -8.18
C LEU A 159 -22.58 -2.65 -7.97
N ASP A 160 -22.21 -3.55 -7.07
CA ASP A 160 -23.02 -4.72 -6.72
C ASP A 160 -24.28 -4.34 -5.92
N SER A 161 -24.27 -3.18 -5.22
CA SER A 161 -25.35 -2.72 -4.35
C SER A 161 -26.20 -1.58 -4.91
N ASP A 162 -25.73 -0.88 -5.95
CA ASP A 162 -26.37 0.31 -6.50
C ASP A 162 -26.13 0.40 -8.01
N ASP A 163 -27.13 -0.02 -8.79
CA ASP A 163 -27.13 -0.02 -10.27
C ASP A 163 -27.26 1.37 -10.88
N THR A 164 -27.57 2.40 -10.08
CA THR A 164 -27.62 3.80 -10.53
C THR A 164 -26.23 4.43 -10.66
N VAL A 165 -25.20 3.80 -10.09
CA VAL A 165 -23.81 4.28 -10.18
C VAL A 165 -23.21 3.90 -11.52
N ILE A 166 -22.95 4.90 -12.37
CA ILE A 166 -22.42 4.72 -13.73
C ILE A 166 -20.98 5.22 -13.91
N GLY A 167 -20.39 5.82 -12.89
CA GLY A 167 -19.02 6.34 -12.94
C GLY A 167 -18.44 6.63 -11.56
N PHE A 168 -17.16 7.01 -11.53
CA PHE A 168 -16.47 7.41 -10.32
C PHE A 168 -15.50 8.57 -10.58
N ASN A 169 -15.31 9.43 -9.57
CA ASN A 169 -14.12 10.26 -9.45
C ASN A 169 -13.24 9.71 -8.33
N VAL A 170 -11.93 9.66 -8.59
CA VAL A 170 -10.93 9.23 -7.62
C VAL A 170 -9.85 10.31 -7.54
N GLY A 171 -9.44 10.68 -6.33
CA GLY A 171 -8.41 11.71 -6.17
C GLY A 171 -8.01 11.96 -4.74
N ASN A 172 -6.91 12.73 -4.58
CA ASN A 172 -6.37 13.18 -3.31
C ASN A 172 -6.25 14.70 -3.33
N ASN A 173 -6.60 15.34 -2.23
CA ASN A 173 -6.22 16.71 -1.95
C ASN A 173 -4.86 16.71 -1.24
N ILE A 174 -3.89 17.49 -1.72
CA ILE A 174 -2.54 17.51 -1.19
C ILE A 174 -2.14 18.94 -0.87
N GLY A 175 -1.81 19.18 0.40
CA GLY A 175 -1.50 20.49 0.93
C GLY A 175 -2.69 21.45 0.98
N VAL A 176 -2.54 22.55 1.69
CA VAL A 176 -3.63 23.52 1.94
C VAL A 176 -4.19 24.10 0.63
N ALA A 177 -3.32 24.44 -0.32
CA ALA A 177 -3.74 24.98 -1.64
C ALA A 177 -4.49 23.93 -2.48
N GLY A 178 -4.25 22.65 -2.26
CA GLY A 178 -4.99 21.53 -2.87
C GLY A 178 -6.30 21.20 -2.16
N GLY A 179 -6.66 21.92 -1.09
CA GLY A 179 -7.89 21.71 -0.33
C GLY A 179 -7.80 20.60 0.71
N GLN A 180 -6.60 20.17 1.10
CA GLN A 180 -6.43 19.19 2.17
C GLN A 180 -6.75 19.82 3.52
N THR A 181 -7.75 19.28 4.22
CA THR A 181 -8.19 19.77 5.55
C THR A 181 -7.69 18.93 6.70
N VAL A 182 -7.42 17.65 6.47
CA VAL A 182 -6.81 16.71 7.43
C VAL A 182 -5.43 16.34 6.93
N MET A 183 -4.37 16.64 7.70
CA MET A 183 -2.97 16.36 7.34
C MET A 183 -2.62 14.88 7.57
N HIS A 184 -3.44 14.02 7.01
CA HIS A 184 -3.27 12.58 6.88
C HIS A 184 -3.80 12.20 5.51
N CYS A 185 -2.98 11.55 4.70
CA CYS A 185 -3.32 11.16 3.34
C CYS A 185 -4.64 10.39 3.29
N HIS A 186 -5.53 10.78 2.41
CA HIS A 186 -6.78 10.08 2.14
C HIS A 186 -7.15 10.19 0.68
N THR A 187 -7.63 9.10 0.13
CA THR A 187 -8.07 9.02 -1.27
C THR A 187 -9.57 8.95 -1.31
N HIS A 188 -10.19 9.89 -2.01
CA HIS A 188 -11.61 9.91 -2.26
C HIS A 188 -11.98 8.90 -3.35
N LEU A 189 -13.04 8.14 -3.11
CA LEU A 189 -13.78 7.36 -4.12
C LEU A 189 -15.21 7.90 -4.13
N ILE A 190 -15.57 8.63 -5.18
CA ILE A 190 -16.84 9.34 -5.31
C ILE A 190 -17.68 8.66 -6.37
N PRO A 191 -18.73 7.91 -5.99
CA PRO A 191 -19.68 7.35 -6.97
C PRO A 191 -20.43 8.45 -7.72
N ARG A 192 -20.62 8.25 -9.02
CA ARG A 192 -21.31 9.23 -9.87
C ARG A 192 -22.55 8.62 -10.51
N ARG A 193 -23.62 9.41 -10.57
CA ARG A 193 -24.91 9.02 -11.10
C ARG A 193 -25.37 10.00 -12.17
N GLU A 194 -26.28 9.57 -13.04
CA GLU A 194 -26.89 10.46 -14.02
C GLU A 194 -27.63 11.59 -13.30
N GLY A 195 -27.41 12.83 -13.72
CA GLY A 195 -28.07 14.01 -13.15
C GLY A 195 -27.52 14.50 -11.80
N ASP A 196 -26.47 13.89 -11.25
CA ASP A 196 -25.84 14.34 -9.99
C ASP A 196 -25.09 15.69 -10.12
N THR A 197 -24.86 16.11 -11.36
CA THR A 197 -24.38 17.45 -11.72
C THR A 197 -24.93 17.84 -13.08
N THR A 198 -25.09 19.15 -13.29
CA THR A 198 -25.63 19.69 -14.56
C THR A 198 -24.73 19.38 -15.76
N ASP A 199 -23.41 19.45 -15.58
CA ASP A 199 -22.42 19.15 -16.62
C ASP A 199 -21.18 18.49 -16.01
N PRO A 200 -20.99 17.17 -16.18
CA PRO A 200 -19.87 16.44 -15.61
C PRO A 200 -18.55 16.61 -16.38
N ARG A 201 -18.56 17.27 -17.56
CA ARG A 201 -17.35 17.40 -18.38
C ARG A 201 -16.24 18.11 -17.63
N GLY A 202 -15.01 17.62 -17.82
CA GLY A 202 -13.85 18.12 -17.14
C GLY A 202 -13.63 17.52 -15.75
N GLY A 203 -14.63 16.89 -15.10
CA GLY A 203 -14.48 16.10 -13.88
C GLY A 203 -13.53 16.73 -12.85
N VAL A 204 -12.40 16.09 -12.61
CA VAL A 204 -11.35 16.52 -11.66
C VAL A 204 -10.82 17.95 -11.93
N ARG A 205 -10.92 18.47 -13.15
CA ARG A 205 -10.55 19.86 -13.45
C ARG A 205 -11.42 20.89 -12.73
N GLY A 206 -12.61 20.47 -12.23
CA GLY A 206 -13.51 21.31 -11.44
C GLY A 206 -12.91 21.81 -10.12
N VAL A 207 -11.71 21.36 -9.72
CA VAL A 207 -10.94 21.94 -8.62
C VAL A 207 -10.58 23.42 -8.87
N ILE A 208 -10.56 23.85 -10.14
CA ILE A 208 -10.54 25.24 -10.58
C ILE A 208 -11.79 25.47 -11.40
N ALA A 209 -12.87 25.95 -10.77
CA ALA A 209 -14.23 25.96 -11.32
C ALA A 209 -14.30 26.67 -12.68
N GLU A 210 -13.62 27.83 -12.85
CA GLU A 210 -13.59 28.60 -14.09
C GLU A 210 -12.80 27.90 -15.22
N LYS A 211 -12.03 26.84 -14.90
CA LYS A 211 -11.20 26.07 -15.83
C LYS A 211 -11.69 24.65 -16.04
N GLN A 212 -12.83 24.28 -15.46
CA GLN A 212 -13.36 22.92 -15.55
C GLN A 212 -13.63 22.51 -16.99
N LYS A 213 -14.30 23.37 -17.73
CA LYS A 213 -14.66 23.13 -19.15
C LYS A 213 -13.52 23.48 -20.11
N TYR A 214 -13.38 22.76 -21.21
CA TYR A 214 -12.49 23.01 -22.33
C TYR A 214 -13.28 23.07 -23.63
#